data_3985eb0d9baeeeee9db3aaf7ab1aeecd
#
_entry.id   3985eb0d9baeeeee9db3aaf7ab1aeecd
#
_cell.length_a   1.000
_cell.length_b   1.000
_cell.length_c   1.000
_cell.angle_alpha   90.00
_cell.angle_beta   90.00
_cell.angle_gamma   90.00
#
_symmetry.space_group_name_H-M   'P 1'
#
loop_
_entity.id
_entity.type
_entity.pdbx_description
1 polymer ?
#
loop_
_entity_poly.entity_id
_entity_poly.type
_entity_poly.pdbx_seq_one_letter_code
_entity_poly.pdbx_strand_id
1 'polypeptide(L)'
;GKKVIFYNLSIGSLLQNREQMLRKIDNVFQFFRERKEECVLLWRPHPLLMGTLGSMVPWLRDEYLRKVNQFKAEGWGIYDETPDPNLGMALSDGYYGDESSLLTLYRETGKPILLQDVNVLD
;
A
#
# COMPACT_ATOMS: atom_id res chain seq x y z
N GLY A 1 16.95 14.64 0.04
CA GLY A 1 15.58 14.43 0.45
C GLY A 1 15.23 12.96 0.61
N LYS A 2 14.07 12.71 1.21
CA LYS A 2 13.61 11.34 1.40
C LYS A 2 13.13 10.74 0.10
N LYS A 3 13.33 9.42 -0.06
CA LYS A 3 12.77 8.67 -1.19
C LYS A 3 11.31 8.38 -0.91
N VAL A 4 10.46 8.54 -1.91
CA VAL A 4 9.03 8.24 -1.83
C VAL A 4 8.77 6.90 -2.50
N ILE A 5 8.23 5.95 -1.75
CA ILE A 5 7.90 4.62 -2.25
C ILE A 5 6.38 4.51 -2.39
N PHE A 6 5.94 4.26 -3.60
CA PHE A 6 4.53 4.08 -3.92
C PHE A 6 4.12 2.65 -3.53
N TYR A 7 3.26 2.54 -2.51
CA TYR A 7 2.78 1.25 -2.03
C TYR A 7 1.36 1.01 -2.52
N ASN A 8 1.19 0.04 -3.41
CA ASN A 8 -0.10 -0.33 -3.98
C ASN A 8 -0.59 -1.65 -3.41
N LEU A 9 -1.83 -1.65 -2.91
CA LEU A 9 -2.49 -2.82 -2.37
C LEU A 9 -3.74 -3.09 -3.21
N SER A 10 -3.79 -4.26 -3.84
CA SER A 10 -4.93 -4.63 -4.69
C SER A 10 -6.06 -5.25 -3.86
N ILE A 11 -7.29 -5.09 -4.36
CA ILE A 11 -8.47 -5.70 -3.72
C ILE A 11 -8.34 -7.22 -3.71
N GLY A 12 -7.95 -7.81 -4.85
CA GLY A 12 -7.83 -9.25 -4.99
C GLY A 12 -6.84 -9.87 -4.02
N SER A 13 -5.70 -9.22 -3.82
CA SER A 13 -4.68 -9.70 -2.90
C SER A 13 -5.20 -9.77 -1.47
N LEU A 14 -5.91 -8.73 -1.03
CA LEU A 14 -6.44 -8.68 0.33
C LEU A 14 -7.57 -9.69 0.52
N LEU A 15 -8.48 -9.83 -0.44
CA LEU A 15 -9.57 -10.81 -0.38
C LEU A 15 -9.06 -12.25 -0.37
N GLN A 16 -8.02 -12.52 -1.17
CA GLN A 16 -7.47 -13.86 -1.30
C GLN A 16 -6.67 -14.27 -0.07
N ASN A 17 -5.86 -13.37 0.48
CA ASN A 17 -4.90 -13.69 1.54
C ASN A 17 -5.35 -13.24 2.94
N ARG A 18 -6.32 -12.36 3.05
CA ARG A 18 -6.97 -11.93 4.30
C ARG A 18 -6.00 -11.66 5.45
N GLU A 19 -6.03 -12.46 6.52
CA GLU A 19 -5.18 -12.27 7.70
C GLU A 19 -3.69 -12.26 7.37
N GLN A 20 -3.27 -13.07 6.43
CA GLN A 20 -1.88 -13.12 6.01
C GLN A 20 -1.46 -11.79 5.39
N MET A 21 -2.33 -11.17 4.59
CA MET A 21 -2.08 -9.85 4.03
C MET A 21 -2.05 -8.77 5.10
N LEU A 22 -2.92 -8.86 6.12
CA LEU A 22 -2.90 -7.93 7.24
C LEU A 22 -1.55 -7.98 7.98
N ARG A 23 -1.02 -9.18 8.19
CA ARG A 23 0.32 -9.35 8.77
C ARG A 23 1.40 -8.76 7.89
N LYS A 24 1.28 -8.95 6.57
CA LYS A 24 2.23 -8.38 5.61
C LYS A 24 2.21 -6.84 5.67
N ILE A 25 1.03 -6.25 5.74
CA ILE A 25 0.89 -4.79 5.89
C ILE A 25 1.61 -4.30 7.15
N ASP A 26 1.43 -4.99 8.28
CA ASP A 26 2.11 -4.63 9.53
C ASP A 26 3.63 -4.70 9.37
N ASN A 27 4.14 -5.71 8.69
CA ASN A 27 5.58 -5.84 8.44
C ASN A 27 6.10 -4.74 7.52
N VAL A 28 5.34 -4.38 6.49
CA VAL A 28 5.70 -3.28 5.59
C VAL A 28 5.76 -1.97 6.39
N PHE A 29 4.78 -1.71 7.25
CA PHE A 29 4.76 -0.52 8.08
C PHE A 29 5.97 -0.47 9.01
N GLN A 30 6.29 -1.60 9.66
CA GLN A 30 7.45 -1.66 10.56
C GLN A 30 8.75 -1.37 9.80
N PHE A 31 8.91 -1.96 8.63
CA PHE A 31 10.09 -1.72 7.79
C PHE A 31 10.27 -0.25 7.47
N PHE A 32 9.20 0.42 7.00
CA PHE A 32 9.29 1.82 6.62
C PHE A 32 9.30 2.77 7.82
N ARG A 33 8.65 2.40 8.91
CA ARG A 33 8.70 3.18 10.16
C ARG A 33 10.14 3.28 10.68
N GLU A 34 10.87 2.18 10.62
CA GLU A 34 12.28 2.14 11.04
C GLU A 34 13.18 2.99 10.12
N ARG A 35 12.71 3.28 8.91
CA ARG A 35 13.45 4.03 7.89
C ARG A 35 12.82 5.38 7.58
N LYS A 36 12.03 5.91 8.48
CA LYS A 36 11.28 7.17 8.28
C LYS A 36 12.16 8.37 8.02
N GLU A 37 13.44 8.32 8.42
CA GLU A 37 14.39 9.38 8.14
C GLU A 37 14.86 9.36 6.68
N GLU A 38 14.75 8.23 6.00
CA GLU A 38 15.24 8.02 4.64
C GLU A 38 14.12 7.90 3.62
N CYS A 39 12.98 7.34 4.01
CA CYS A 39 11.88 7.00 3.11
C CYS A 39 10.53 7.49 3.61
N VAL A 40 9.66 7.83 2.65
CA VAL A 40 8.24 8.09 2.89
C VAL A 40 7.46 7.04 2.13
N LEU A 41 6.54 6.35 2.81
CA LEU A 41 5.63 5.41 2.17
C LEU A 41 4.39 6.17 1.71
N LEU A 42 4.16 6.20 0.39
CA LEU A 42 2.94 6.72 -0.19
C LEU A 42 2.00 5.54 -0.40
N TRP A 43 1.09 5.33 0.55
CA TRP A 43 0.18 4.19 0.52
C TRP A 43 -1.10 4.56 -0.22
N ARG A 44 -1.31 3.92 -1.37
CA ARG A 44 -2.49 4.13 -2.18
C ARG A 44 -3.17 2.80 -2.47
N PRO A 45 -4.15 2.40 -1.65
CA PRO A 45 -4.98 1.24 -1.97
C PRO A 45 -5.95 1.58 -3.10
N HIS A 46 -6.53 0.54 -3.71
CA HIS A 46 -7.54 0.74 -4.72
C HIS A 46 -8.72 1.53 -4.14
N PRO A 47 -9.26 2.55 -4.87
CA PRO A 47 -10.33 3.40 -4.35
C PRO A 47 -11.60 2.66 -3.90
N LEU A 48 -11.89 1.50 -4.50
CA LEU A 48 -13.07 0.71 -4.17
C LEU A 48 -12.83 -0.31 -3.05
N LEU A 49 -11.62 -0.37 -2.49
CA LEU A 49 -11.24 -1.41 -1.52
C LEU A 49 -12.15 -1.42 -0.30
N MET A 50 -12.36 -0.27 0.33
CA MET A 50 -13.17 -0.19 1.56
C MET A 50 -14.60 -0.63 1.33
N GLY A 51 -15.22 -0.19 0.24
CA GLY A 51 -16.58 -0.60 -0.11
C GLY A 51 -16.69 -2.08 -0.38
N THR A 52 -15.74 -2.65 -1.10
CA THR A 52 -15.71 -4.07 -1.41
C THR A 52 -15.55 -4.91 -0.15
N LEU A 53 -14.63 -4.55 0.74
CA LEU A 53 -14.45 -5.25 2.02
C LEU A 53 -15.70 -5.17 2.88
N GLY A 54 -16.34 -4.02 2.95
CA GLY A 54 -17.56 -3.84 3.73
C GLY A 54 -18.71 -4.72 3.23
N SER A 55 -18.80 -4.92 1.92
CA SER A 55 -19.84 -5.78 1.33
C SER A 55 -19.54 -7.26 1.48
N MET A 56 -18.29 -7.67 1.33
CA MET A 56 -17.90 -9.07 1.24
C MET A 56 -17.34 -9.65 2.53
N VAL A 57 -16.51 -8.88 3.25
CA VAL A 57 -15.81 -9.38 4.44
C VAL A 57 -15.74 -8.26 5.49
N PRO A 58 -16.87 -7.96 6.18
CA PRO A 58 -16.93 -6.81 7.09
C PRO A 58 -15.88 -6.80 8.21
N TRP A 59 -15.54 -7.99 8.77
CA TRP A 59 -14.52 -8.06 9.82
C TRP A 59 -13.13 -7.65 9.30
N LEU A 60 -12.83 -7.98 8.06
CA LEU A 60 -11.57 -7.64 7.42
C LEU A 60 -11.50 -6.13 7.18
N ARG A 61 -12.63 -5.52 6.81
CA ARG A 61 -12.74 -4.08 6.67
C ARG A 61 -12.39 -3.36 7.98
N ASP A 62 -12.93 -3.85 9.09
CA ASP A 62 -12.68 -3.23 10.40
C ASP A 62 -11.20 -3.28 10.78
N GLU A 63 -10.57 -4.43 10.58
CA GLU A 63 -9.13 -4.58 10.85
C GLU A 63 -8.29 -3.71 9.92
N TYR A 64 -8.65 -3.67 8.64
CA TYR A 64 -7.97 -2.84 7.67
C TYR A 64 -8.09 -1.35 8.05
N LEU A 65 -9.28 -0.92 8.44
CA LEU A 65 -9.54 0.47 8.84
C LEU A 65 -8.71 0.88 10.06
N ARG A 66 -8.52 -0.03 11.02
CA ARG A 66 -7.63 0.24 12.16
C ARG A 66 -6.21 0.55 11.71
N LYS A 67 -5.71 -0.20 10.73
CA LYS A 67 -4.37 0.01 10.16
C LYS A 67 -4.28 1.36 9.45
N VAL A 68 -5.32 1.74 8.71
CA VAL A 68 -5.38 3.04 8.04
C VAL A 68 -5.32 4.17 9.07
N ASN A 69 -6.12 4.06 10.12
CA ASN A 69 -6.16 5.09 11.16
C ASN A 69 -4.83 5.20 11.89
N GLN A 70 -4.19 4.08 12.20
CA GLN A 70 -2.87 4.05 12.82
C GLN A 70 -1.82 4.71 11.92
N PHE A 71 -1.82 4.35 10.65
CA PHE A 71 -0.87 4.90 9.67
C PHE A 71 -1.00 6.42 9.59
N LYS A 72 -2.23 6.93 9.50
CA LYS A 72 -2.50 8.37 9.46
C LYS A 72 -2.04 9.07 10.74
N ALA A 73 -2.30 8.45 11.88
CA ALA A 73 -1.97 9.04 13.18
C ALA A 73 -0.46 9.14 13.42
N GLU A 74 0.31 8.18 12.93
CA GLU A 74 1.76 8.16 13.12
C GLU A 74 2.50 9.21 12.29
N GLY A 75 1.94 9.58 11.14
CA GLY A 75 2.44 10.73 10.37
C GLY A 75 3.75 10.56 9.61
N TRP A 76 4.32 9.35 9.56
CA TRP A 76 5.58 9.11 8.84
C TRP A 76 5.38 8.77 7.36
N GLY A 77 4.14 8.60 6.91
CA GLY A 77 3.79 8.28 5.53
C GLY A 77 2.63 9.11 5.04
N ILE A 78 2.22 8.87 3.80
CA ILE A 78 1.12 9.57 3.13
C ILE A 78 0.07 8.53 2.73
N TYR A 79 -1.19 8.74 3.13
CA TYR A 79 -2.31 7.91 2.69
C TYR A 79 -3.04 8.63 1.56
N ASP A 80 -2.95 8.08 0.36
CA ASP A 80 -3.52 8.69 -0.84
C ASP A 80 -4.89 8.08 -1.15
N GLU A 81 -5.94 8.86 -0.96
CA GLU A 81 -7.32 8.45 -1.22
C GLU A 81 -7.83 9.00 -2.56
N THR A 82 -6.97 9.65 -3.34
CA THR A 82 -7.40 10.23 -4.61
C THR A 82 -7.72 9.15 -5.64
N PRO A 83 -8.70 9.39 -6.52
CA PRO A 83 -9.04 8.41 -7.56
C PRO A 83 -8.00 8.33 -8.67
N ASP A 84 -7.20 9.39 -8.88
CA ASP A 84 -6.20 9.44 -9.94
C ASP A 84 -4.83 9.01 -9.42
N PRO A 85 -4.27 7.89 -9.92
CA PRO A 85 -2.96 7.42 -9.48
C PRO A 85 -1.78 8.21 -10.04
N ASN A 86 -2.00 9.07 -11.04
CA ASN A 86 -0.90 9.72 -11.76
C ASN A 86 -0.02 10.59 -10.87
N LEU A 87 -0.62 11.31 -9.92
CA LEU A 87 0.14 12.17 -9.02
C LEU A 87 1.10 11.35 -8.14
N GLY A 88 0.61 10.27 -7.53
CA GLY A 88 1.44 9.40 -6.71
C GLY A 88 2.56 8.74 -7.52
N MET A 89 2.25 8.31 -8.74
CA MET A 89 3.26 7.73 -9.63
C MET A 89 4.33 8.75 -9.99
N ALA A 90 3.94 9.99 -10.25
CA ALA A 90 4.88 11.04 -10.60
C ALA A 90 5.77 11.45 -9.42
N LEU A 91 5.21 11.51 -8.21
CA LEU A 91 5.93 11.94 -7.01
C LEU A 91 6.85 10.87 -6.42
N SER A 92 6.61 9.59 -6.73
CA SER A 92 7.35 8.49 -6.14
C SER A 92 8.66 8.23 -6.87
N ASP A 93 9.60 7.62 -6.13
CA ASP A 93 10.91 7.21 -6.65
C ASP A 93 10.96 5.72 -6.98
N GLY A 94 10.03 4.94 -6.45
CA GLY A 94 9.95 3.50 -6.70
C GLY A 94 8.60 2.95 -6.28
N TYR A 95 8.31 1.73 -6.71
CA TYR A 95 7.06 1.02 -6.45
C TYR A 95 7.33 -0.21 -5.60
N TYR A 96 6.48 -0.41 -4.60
CA TYR A 96 6.42 -1.66 -3.86
C TYR A 96 4.96 -2.06 -3.71
N GLY A 97 4.63 -3.30 -3.98
CA GLY A 97 3.25 -3.74 -3.80
C GLY A 97 2.84 -4.89 -4.69
N ASP A 98 1.53 -4.97 -4.93
CA ASP A 98 0.91 -6.08 -5.65
C ASP A 98 1.01 -5.92 -7.15
N GLU A 99 0.99 -7.05 -7.86
CA GLU A 99 0.83 -7.06 -9.30
C GLU A 99 -0.61 -6.70 -9.64
N SER A 100 -0.79 -5.66 -10.48
CA SER A 100 -2.10 -5.14 -10.86
C SER A 100 -2.00 -4.36 -12.16
N SER A 101 -3.13 -3.89 -12.67
CA SER A 101 -3.14 -3.02 -13.86
C SER A 101 -2.34 -1.75 -13.64
N LEU A 102 -2.29 -1.24 -12.41
CA LEU A 102 -1.51 -0.07 -12.07
C LEU A 102 -0.01 -0.31 -12.25
N LEU A 103 0.46 -1.51 -11.98
CA LEU A 103 1.87 -1.88 -12.19
C LEU A 103 2.29 -1.70 -13.66
N THR A 104 1.39 -2.06 -14.59
CA THR A 104 1.65 -1.88 -16.02
C THR A 104 1.91 -0.42 -16.35
N LEU A 105 1.09 0.49 -15.79
CA LEU A 105 1.30 1.92 -15.96
C LEU A 105 2.59 2.40 -15.30
N TYR A 106 2.89 1.89 -14.11
CA TYR A 106 4.09 2.31 -13.38
C TYR A 106 5.37 1.93 -14.13
N ARG A 107 5.37 0.78 -14.81
CA ARG A 107 6.52 0.34 -15.61
C ARG A 107 6.93 1.37 -16.66
N GLU A 108 5.97 2.13 -17.18
CA GLU A 108 6.23 3.17 -18.19
C GLU A 108 7.07 4.32 -17.64
N THR A 109 7.13 4.49 -16.31
CA THR A 109 7.95 5.53 -15.69
C THR A 109 9.45 5.24 -15.74
N GLY A 110 9.83 3.97 -15.93
CA GLY A 110 11.23 3.54 -15.85
C GLY A 110 11.79 3.46 -14.45
N LYS A 111 10.99 3.74 -13.42
CA LYS A 111 11.43 3.72 -12.02
C LYS A 111 11.48 2.29 -11.47
N PRO A 112 12.26 2.04 -10.40
CA PRO A 112 12.37 0.70 -9.82
C PRO A 112 11.04 0.15 -9.32
N ILE A 113 10.85 -1.15 -9.46
CA ILE A 113 9.66 -1.89 -9.03
C ILE A 113 10.08 -3.12 -8.24
N LEU A 114 9.44 -3.32 -7.08
CA LEU A 114 9.57 -4.52 -6.30
C LEU A 114 8.17 -5.04 -5.96
N LEU A 115 7.88 -6.28 -6.35
CA LEU A 115 6.59 -6.91 -6.04
C LEU A 115 6.63 -7.49 -4.63
N GLN A 116 5.55 -7.29 -3.87
CA GLN A 116 5.45 -7.89 -2.55
C GLN A 116 4.99 -9.34 -2.65
N ASP A 117 5.53 -10.17 -1.77
CA ASP A 117 5.11 -11.55 -1.60
C ASP A 117 4.53 -11.68 -0.19
N VAL A 118 3.24 -12.02 -0.11
CA VAL A 118 2.53 -12.12 1.17
C VAL A 118 3.11 -13.20 2.08
N ASN A 119 3.83 -14.17 1.52
CA ASN A 119 4.46 -15.25 2.26
C ASN A 119 5.84 -14.88 2.82
N VAL A 120 6.38 -13.73 2.40
CA VAL A 120 7.69 -13.26 2.87
C VAL A 120 7.48 -12.09 3.82
N LEU A 121 7.91 -12.27 5.06
CA LEU A 121 7.88 -11.22 6.08
C LEU A 121 9.24 -10.51 6.06
N ASP A 122 9.18 -9.23 5.78
CA ASP A 122 10.38 -8.39 5.63
C ASP A 122 11.08 -8.12 6.96
#